data_348ee438d87a1ac5fd541e82a0bf1772
#
_entry.id   348ee438d87a1ac5fd541e82a0bf1772
#
_cell.length_a   1.000
_cell.length_b   1.000
_cell.length_c   1.000
_cell.angle_alpha   90.00
_cell.angle_beta   90.00
_cell.angle_gamma   90.00
#
_symmetry.space_group_name_H-M   'P 1'
#
loop_
_entity.id
_entity.type
_entity.pdbx_description
1 polymer ?
#
loop_
_entity_poly.entity_id
_entity_poly.type
_entity_poly.pdbx_seq_one_letter_code
_entity_poly.pdbx_strand_id
1 'polypeptide(L)'
;EKHGYSAIAIESSFPRGRLINDYVAGRVLSSYEAVAKSGFSHGFGQLEANRELVEWMRQYNAHPSHKIKLQFYGFDSPTEMCYADSPGHILRFVLDYVSAIDDACGNSYRQKIEPLIGEDSDWEDPATLFDPDKSIGLSPAAKALRIELEDLIAELLVRRPELISWSGKERYSEAVHYARLARWLLVYHAVMAERSSQRTSRLLGIRDLCMAQNLAYILSCEQGRGRTLAFAHNSHLKKGRMQWQFGSELFAWWPAGSHLKEILGERYAVIGSALGVSDENGIGWPEAGTLEALLTALPGPGRFISTRRVQE
;
A
#
# COMPACT_ATOMS: atom_id res chain seq x y z
N GLU A 1 0.95 -13.29 20.36
CA GLU A 1 2.17 -13.83 21.02
C GLU A 1 2.47 -15.29 20.63
N LYS A 2 1.49 -16.23 20.72
CA LYS A 2 1.72 -17.66 20.43
C LYS A 2 2.34 -17.96 19.06
N HIS A 3 2.06 -17.12 18.05
CA HIS A 3 2.50 -17.35 16.67
C HIS A 3 3.54 -16.36 16.20
N GLY A 4 4.04 -15.47 17.07
CA GLY A 4 5.12 -14.52 16.77
C GLY A 4 4.76 -13.46 15.73
N TYR A 5 3.49 -13.05 15.61
CA TYR A 5 3.10 -11.91 14.80
C TYR A 5 3.24 -10.61 15.60
N SER A 6 3.80 -9.59 14.96
CA SER A 6 3.96 -8.24 15.52
C SER A 6 3.25 -7.17 14.70
N ALA A 7 2.84 -7.49 13.46
CA ALA A 7 2.19 -6.54 12.58
C ALA A 7 1.06 -7.16 11.78
N ILE A 8 0.04 -6.32 11.51
CA ILE A 8 -1.02 -6.59 10.55
C ILE A 8 -0.96 -5.48 9.49
N ALA A 9 -0.90 -5.89 8.23
CA ALA A 9 -0.92 -5.00 7.08
C ALA A 9 -2.16 -5.32 6.22
N ILE A 10 -2.90 -4.30 5.81
CA ILE A 10 -4.09 -4.50 4.96
C ILE A 10 -3.98 -3.73 3.65
N GLU A 11 -4.78 -4.12 2.65
CA GLU A 11 -4.92 -3.45 1.35
C GLU A 11 -5.60 -2.08 1.54
N SER A 12 -4.88 -1.17 2.16
CA SER A 12 -5.27 0.23 2.35
C SER A 12 -4.05 1.11 2.14
N SER A 13 -4.26 2.36 1.77
CA SER A 13 -3.18 3.31 1.46
C SER A 13 -2.10 3.33 2.53
N PHE A 14 -0.84 3.13 2.14
CA PHE A 14 0.31 3.11 3.04
C PHE A 14 0.45 4.43 3.85
N PRO A 15 0.39 5.62 3.22
CA PRO A 15 0.45 6.88 3.97
C PRO A 15 -0.69 7.06 4.97
N ARG A 16 -1.93 6.71 4.56
CA ARG A 16 -3.12 6.84 5.42
C ARG A 16 -3.07 5.88 6.61
N GLY A 17 -2.57 4.66 6.42
CA GLY A 17 -2.45 3.64 7.47
C GLY A 17 -1.63 4.09 8.68
N ARG A 18 -0.76 5.11 8.54
CA ARG A 18 -0.02 5.71 9.63
C ARG A 18 -0.94 6.27 10.73
N LEU A 19 -2.03 6.94 10.35
CA LEU A 19 -3.00 7.48 11.31
C LEU A 19 -3.64 6.36 12.14
N ILE A 20 -3.97 5.24 11.50
CA ILE A 20 -4.52 4.07 12.22
C ILE A 20 -3.47 3.47 13.13
N ASN A 21 -2.21 3.39 12.71
CA ASN A 21 -1.14 2.92 13.57
C ASN A 21 -0.93 3.82 14.80
N ASP A 22 -1.04 5.14 14.64
CA ASP A 22 -0.98 6.08 15.75
C ASP A 22 -2.15 5.90 16.72
N TYR A 23 -3.33 5.61 16.20
CA TYR A 23 -4.50 5.27 17.01
C TYR A 23 -4.29 3.95 17.78
N VAL A 24 -3.84 2.90 17.09
CA VAL A 24 -3.54 1.57 17.68
C VAL A 24 -2.46 1.67 18.76
N ALA A 25 -1.48 2.54 18.57
CA ALA A 25 -0.40 2.79 19.54
C ALA A 25 -0.81 3.69 20.71
N GLY A 26 -2.05 4.23 20.71
CA GLY A 26 -2.52 5.16 21.75
C GLY A 26 -1.89 6.56 21.68
N ARG A 27 -1.23 6.92 20.59
CA ARG A 27 -0.65 8.26 20.38
C ARG A 27 -1.68 9.32 20.02
N VAL A 28 -2.84 8.90 19.53
CA VAL A 28 -3.97 9.76 19.18
C VAL A 28 -5.13 9.49 20.13
N LEU A 29 -5.58 10.55 20.83
CA LEU A 29 -6.70 10.53 21.78
C LEU A 29 -8.03 10.84 21.09
N SER A 30 -8.31 10.16 19.98
CA SER A 30 -9.54 10.30 19.20
C SER A 30 -10.38 9.04 19.27
N SER A 31 -11.63 9.10 18.82
CA SER A 31 -12.44 7.89 18.59
C SER A 31 -12.03 7.19 17.28
N TYR A 32 -12.45 5.93 17.12
CA TYR A 32 -12.26 5.21 15.85
C TYR A 32 -12.86 5.98 14.67
N GLU A 33 -14.08 6.50 14.81
CA GLU A 33 -14.80 7.23 13.76
C GLU A 33 -14.01 8.45 13.26
N ALA A 34 -13.29 9.11 14.17
CA ALA A 34 -12.49 10.28 13.83
C ALA A 34 -11.27 9.94 12.97
N VAL A 35 -10.69 8.75 13.14
CA VAL A 35 -9.50 8.31 12.39
C VAL A 35 -9.84 7.44 11.18
N ALA A 36 -10.97 6.75 11.18
CA ALA A 36 -11.33 5.78 10.17
C ALA A 36 -11.45 6.36 8.76
N LYS A 37 -12.08 7.53 8.63
CA LYS A 37 -12.31 8.20 7.34
C LYS A 37 -11.00 8.57 6.64
N SER A 38 -10.02 9.06 7.39
CA SER A 38 -8.74 9.54 6.85
C SER A 38 -7.64 8.50 6.90
N GLY A 39 -7.76 7.50 7.78
CA GLY A 39 -6.76 6.46 8.00
C GLY A 39 -6.90 5.22 7.13
N PHE A 40 -8.04 5.08 6.44
CA PHE A 40 -8.26 4.01 5.47
C PHE A 40 -8.53 4.58 4.08
N SER A 41 -8.19 3.81 3.05
CA SER A 41 -8.67 3.98 1.67
C SER A 41 -9.78 2.96 1.36
N HIS A 42 -10.34 3.00 0.16
CA HIS A 42 -11.34 2.06 -0.34
C HIS A 42 -12.63 1.94 0.51
N GLY A 43 -12.91 2.92 1.37
CA GLY A 43 -14.05 2.84 2.28
C GLY A 43 -13.88 1.82 3.42
N PHE A 44 -12.71 1.23 3.59
CA PHE A 44 -12.46 0.14 4.55
C PHE A 44 -12.65 0.56 6.00
N GLY A 45 -12.56 1.86 6.32
CA GLY A 45 -12.87 2.37 7.65
C GLY A 45 -14.35 2.22 8.06
N GLN A 46 -15.26 1.95 7.12
CA GLN A 46 -16.68 1.74 7.39
C GLN A 46 -17.01 0.26 7.70
N LEU A 47 -16.07 -0.66 7.45
CA LEU A 47 -16.28 -2.09 7.68
C LEU A 47 -16.13 -2.41 9.17
N GLU A 48 -17.16 -3.03 9.75
CA GLU A 48 -17.16 -3.40 11.18
C GLU A 48 -16.00 -4.33 11.54
N ALA A 49 -15.64 -5.27 10.66
CA ALA A 49 -14.50 -6.16 10.86
C ALA A 49 -13.17 -5.40 11.03
N ASN A 50 -12.98 -4.29 10.30
CA ASN A 50 -11.78 -3.45 10.44
C ASN A 50 -11.84 -2.62 11.72
N ARG A 51 -13.02 -2.17 12.13
CA ARG A 51 -13.22 -1.52 13.43
C ARG A 51 -12.86 -2.45 14.56
N GLU A 52 -13.45 -3.64 14.61
CA GLU A 52 -13.16 -4.65 15.60
C GLU A 52 -11.67 -5.00 15.68
N LEU A 53 -11.01 -5.17 14.52
CA LEU A 53 -9.59 -5.44 14.44
C LEU A 53 -8.75 -4.32 15.08
N VAL A 54 -9.01 -3.08 14.69
CA VAL A 54 -8.23 -1.91 15.15
C VAL A 54 -8.45 -1.64 16.64
N GLU A 55 -9.70 -1.73 17.10
CA GLU A 55 -10.04 -1.59 18.52
C GLU A 55 -9.39 -2.72 19.37
N TRP A 56 -9.43 -3.94 18.87
CA TRP A 56 -8.75 -5.06 19.53
C TRP A 56 -7.24 -4.82 19.60
N MET A 57 -6.60 -4.37 18.51
CA MET A 57 -5.17 -4.05 18.50
C MET A 57 -4.83 -2.96 19.52
N ARG A 58 -5.66 -1.91 19.62
CA ARG A 58 -5.48 -0.82 20.58
C ARG A 58 -5.59 -1.34 22.02
N GLN A 59 -6.61 -2.14 22.32
CA GLN A 59 -6.78 -2.76 23.65
C GLN A 59 -5.61 -3.68 23.99
N TYR A 60 -5.17 -4.51 23.05
CA TYR A 60 -3.98 -5.34 23.19
C TYR A 60 -2.75 -4.50 23.55
N ASN A 61 -2.53 -3.43 22.80
CA ASN A 61 -1.38 -2.56 23.03
C ASN A 61 -1.44 -1.80 24.36
N ALA A 62 -2.62 -1.46 24.85
CA ALA A 62 -2.80 -0.83 26.14
C ALA A 62 -2.45 -1.74 27.32
N HIS A 63 -2.53 -3.06 27.15
CA HIS A 63 -2.27 -4.00 28.24
C HIS A 63 -0.77 -4.08 28.58
N PRO A 64 -0.37 -3.88 29.84
CA PRO A 64 1.05 -3.79 30.24
C PRO A 64 1.83 -5.10 30.12
N SER A 65 1.15 -6.26 30.17
CA SER A 65 1.82 -7.57 30.02
C SER A 65 2.29 -7.86 28.60
N HIS A 66 1.74 -7.19 27.59
CA HIS A 66 2.13 -7.38 26.20
C HIS A 66 3.39 -6.57 25.88
N LYS A 67 4.54 -7.23 25.92
CA LYS A 67 5.85 -6.59 25.68
C LYS A 67 6.03 -6.14 24.23
N ILE A 68 5.57 -6.95 23.27
CA ILE A 68 5.59 -6.61 21.84
C ILE A 68 4.26 -5.96 21.50
N LYS A 69 4.31 -4.67 21.18
CA LYS A 69 3.12 -3.94 20.75
C LYS A 69 2.87 -4.22 19.27
N LEU A 70 1.62 -4.47 18.92
CA LEU A 70 1.20 -4.70 17.53
C LEU A 70 1.27 -3.40 16.72
N GLN A 71 1.69 -3.51 15.47
CA GLN A 71 1.70 -2.42 14.50
C GLN A 71 0.63 -2.66 13.44
N PHE A 72 -0.06 -1.60 13.06
CA PHE A 72 -0.98 -1.60 11.93
C PHE A 72 -0.33 -0.90 10.74
N TYR A 73 -0.48 -1.46 9.55
CA TYR A 73 0.01 -0.86 8.32
C TYR A 73 -1.07 -0.92 7.23
N GLY A 74 -1.20 0.17 6.46
CA GLY A 74 -1.66 0.06 5.09
C GLY A 74 -0.47 -0.37 4.22
N PHE A 75 -0.69 -1.09 3.13
CA PHE A 75 0.41 -1.40 2.23
C PHE A 75 0.10 -1.13 0.76
N ASP A 76 -1.11 -0.65 0.46
CA ASP A 76 -1.46 -0.26 -0.90
C ASP A 76 -0.75 1.03 -1.34
N SER A 77 -0.62 1.20 -2.64
CA SER A 77 -0.23 2.46 -3.24
C SER A 77 -1.25 3.56 -2.85
N PRO A 78 -0.86 4.84 -2.80
CA PRO A 78 -1.81 5.94 -2.61
C PRO A 78 -2.63 6.18 -3.89
N THR A 79 -3.30 5.12 -4.35
CA THR A 79 -4.20 5.09 -5.49
C THR A 79 -5.47 4.38 -5.08
N GLU A 80 -6.60 4.78 -5.64
CA GLU A 80 -7.87 4.10 -5.48
C GLU A 80 -8.40 3.64 -6.85
N MET A 81 -9.55 2.95 -6.89
CA MET A 81 -10.10 2.42 -8.15
C MET A 81 -10.37 3.52 -9.20
N CYS A 82 -10.57 4.76 -8.76
CA CYS A 82 -11.04 5.85 -9.62
C CYS A 82 -10.08 7.05 -9.67
N TYR A 83 -9.03 7.10 -8.85
CA TYR A 83 -8.06 8.20 -8.86
C TYR A 83 -6.75 7.80 -8.19
N ALA A 84 -5.74 8.67 -8.31
CA ALA A 84 -4.50 8.59 -7.56
C ALA A 84 -4.30 9.88 -6.75
N ASP A 85 -3.79 9.75 -5.53
CA ASP A 85 -3.47 10.91 -4.69
C ASP A 85 -2.43 11.80 -5.37
N SER A 86 -2.42 13.09 -5.02
CA SER A 86 -1.36 14.00 -5.43
C SER A 86 0.00 13.56 -4.87
N PRO A 87 1.07 13.61 -5.67
CA PRO A 87 2.42 13.41 -5.17
C PRO A 87 2.82 14.44 -4.12
N GLY A 88 2.14 15.60 -4.09
CA GLY A 88 2.35 16.67 -3.13
C GLY A 88 2.17 16.21 -1.69
N HIS A 89 1.17 15.40 -1.39
CA HIS A 89 0.94 14.87 -0.03
C HIS A 89 2.13 14.08 0.51
N ILE A 90 2.79 13.31 -0.37
CA ILE A 90 3.94 12.50 0.01
C ILE A 90 5.22 13.32 0.04
N LEU A 91 5.39 14.21 -0.94
CA LEU A 91 6.59 15.05 -1.06
C LEU A 91 6.71 16.02 0.11
N ARG A 92 5.60 16.64 0.54
CA ARG A 92 5.61 17.54 1.70
C ARG A 92 6.08 16.83 2.97
N PHE A 93 5.70 15.57 3.17
CA PHE A 93 6.23 14.78 4.29
C PHE A 93 7.76 14.64 4.24
N VAL A 94 8.32 14.39 3.06
CA VAL A 94 9.79 14.27 2.89
C VAL A 94 10.47 15.61 3.09
N LEU A 95 9.90 16.70 2.55
CA LEU A 95 10.41 18.06 2.72
C LEU A 95 10.38 18.50 4.19
N ASP A 96 9.31 18.16 4.92
CA ASP A 96 9.20 18.44 6.36
C ASP A 96 10.28 17.67 7.15
N TYR A 97 10.55 16.42 6.77
CA TYR A 97 11.64 15.65 7.38
C TYR A 97 13.01 16.33 7.18
N VAL A 98 13.32 16.77 5.94
CA VAL A 98 14.59 17.43 5.65
C VAL A 98 14.68 18.78 6.37
N SER A 99 13.61 19.59 6.33
CA SER A 99 13.56 20.89 7.00
C SER A 99 13.73 20.78 8.52
N ALA A 100 13.23 19.71 9.13
CA ALA A 100 13.38 19.49 10.59
C ALA A 100 14.83 19.21 11.02
N ILE A 101 15.71 18.83 10.08
CA ILE A 101 17.12 18.54 10.35
C ILE A 101 18.00 19.67 9.80
N ASP A 102 17.70 20.15 8.61
CA ASP A 102 18.43 21.18 7.89
C ASP A 102 17.42 22.09 7.16
N ASP A 103 17.05 23.17 7.84
CA ASP A 103 16.02 24.11 7.35
C ASP A 103 16.45 24.77 6.03
N ALA A 104 17.75 25.10 5.87
CA ALA A 104 18.25 25.71 4.65
C ALA A 104 18.13 24.76 3.44
N CYS A 105 18.52 23.50 3.61
CA CYS A 105 18.38 22.47 2.61
C CYS A 105 16.90 22.20 2.29
N GLY A 106 16.06 22.01 3.32
CA GLY A 106 14.63 21.77 3.17
C GLY A 106 13.94 22.91 2.44
N ASN A 107 14.22 24.17 2.76
CA ASN A 107 13.67 25.34 2.10
C ASN A 107 14.13 25.45 0.64
N SER A 108 15.40 25.11 0.35
CA SER A 108 15.91 25.09 -1.03
C SER A 108 15.13 24.10 -1.91
N TYR A 109 14.89 22.86 -1.43
CA TYR A 109 14.09 21.88 -2.15
C TYR A 109 12.61 22.29 -2.22
N ARG A 110 12.05 22.86 -1.16
CA ARG A 110 10.66 23.34 -1.16
C ARG A 110 10.43 24.42 -2.21
N GLN A 111 11.35 25.38 -2.35
CA GLN A 111 11.26 26.41 -3.38
C GLN A 111 11.27 25.87 -4.80
N LYS A 112 11.91 24.74 -5.06
CA LYS A 112 11.94 24.09 -6.37
C LYS A 112 10.72 23.18 -6.61
N ILE A 113 10.31 22.42 -5.59
CA ILE A 113 9.33 21.33 -5.71
C ILE A 113 7.90 21.85 -5.63
N GLU A 114 7.55 22.73 -4.67
CA GLU A 114 6.17 23.21 -4.50
C GLU A 114 5.58 23.88 -5.77
N PRO A 115 6.30 24.74 -6.50
CA PRO A 115 5.77 25.30 -7.74
C PRO A 115 5.52 24.27 -8.83
N LEU A 116 6.24 23.13 -8.82
CA LEU A 116 6.09 22.06 -9.78
C LEU A 116 4.95 21.10 -9.44
N ILE A 117 4.61 20.98 -8.15
CA ILE A 117 3.42 20.24 -7.71
C ILE A 117 2.15 20.98 -8.18
N GLY A 118 2.09 22.31 -7.99
CA GLY A 118 0.87 23.08 -8.27
C GLY A 118 -0.26 22.72 -7.31
N GLU A 119 -1.48 22.69 -7.84
CA GLU A 119 -2.66 22.34 -7.07
C GLU A 119 -2.84 20.83 -6.98
N ASP A 120 -3.06 20.29 -5.79
CA ASP A 120 -3.25 18.85 -5.58
C ASP A 120 -4.47 18.32 -6.36
N SER A 121 -5.52 19.12 -6.51
CA SER A 121 -6.73 18.77 -7.28
C SER A 121 -6.49 18.48 -8.76
N ASP A 122 -5.43 19.04 -9.36
CA ASP A 122 -5.08 18.78 -10.76
C ASP A 122 -4.53 17.36 -10.97
N TRP A 123 -3.95 16.78 -9.91
CA TRP A 123 -3.48 15.39 -9.91
C TRP A 123 -4.61 14.40 -9.61
N GLU A 124 -5.59 14.81 -8.80
CA GLU A 124 -6.62 13.96 -8.21
C GLU A 124 -7.94 13.91 -9.00
N ASP A 125 -7.99 14.48 -10.20
CA ASP A 125 -9.19 14.43 -11.04
C ASP A 125 -9.55 12.98 -11.41
N PRO A 126 -10.70 12.44 -10.96
CA PRO A 126 -11.13 11.07 -11.28
C PRO A 126 -11.28 10.81 -12.77
N ALA A 127 -11.52 11.84 -13.57
CA ALA A 127 -11.66 11.71 -15.01
C ALA A 127 -10.36 11.26 -15.71
N THR A 128 -9.19 11.48 -15.07
CA THR A 128 -7.88 11.07 -15.59
C THR A 128 -7.76 9.55 -15.76
N LEU A 129 -8.53 8.77 -15.01
CA LEU A 129 -8.54 7.31 -15.15
C LEU A 129 -9.05 6.88 -16.54
N PHE A 130 -10.06 7.57 -17.05
CA PHE A 130 -10.72 7.24 -18.32
C PHE A 130 -10.22 8.06 -19.50
N ASP A 131 -9.73 9.27 -19.24
CA ASP A 131 -9.28 10.22 -20.24
C ASP A 131 -7.82 10.64 -19.99
N PRO A 132 -6.86 10.07 -20.75
CA PRO A 132 -5.44 10.40 -20.60
C PRO A 132 -5.12 11.89 -20.80
N ASP A 133 -5.92 12.62 -21.60
CA ASP A 133 -5.67 14.03 -21.88
C ASP A 133 -5.94 14.95 -20.69
N LYS A 134 -6.68 14.47 -19.72
CA LYS A 134 -6.92 15.19 -18.46
C LYS A 134 -5.80 15.02 -17.43
N SER A 135 -4.94 14.02 -17.60
CA SER A 135 -3.83 13.79 -16.68
C SER A 135 -2.67 14.73 -16.96
N ILE A 136 -2.23 15.42 -15.91
CA ILE A 136 -1.05 16.31 -15.96
C ILE A 136 0.29 15.57 -15.81
N GLY A 137 0.28 14.25 -15.64
CA GLY A 137 1.46 13.44 -15.33
C GLY A 137 2.60 13.47 -16.36
N LEU A 138 2.35 13.95 -17.59
CA LEU A 138 3.37 14.18 -18.62
C LEU A 138 3.59 15.66 -18.94
N SER A 139 3.01 16.58 -18.15
CA SER A 139 3.24 18.03 -18.29
C SER A 139 4.73 18.38 -18.11
N PRO A 140 5.18 19.55 -18.61
CA PRO A 140 6.55 20.02 -18.35
C PRO A 140 6.87 20.10 -16.84
N ALA A 141 5.93 20.57 -16.02
CA ALA A 141 6.09 20.65 -14.58
C ALA A 141 6.24 19.26 -13.94
N ALA A 142 5.39 18.28 -14.32
CA ALA A 142 5.50 16.91 -13.81
C ALA A 142 6.84 16.24 -14.19
N LYS A 143 7.36 16.51 -15.39
CA LYS A 143 8.69 16.01 -15.83
C LYS A 143 9.82 16.66 -15.03
N ALA A 144 9.76 17.97 -14.79
CA ALA A 144 10.74 18.67 -13.95
C ALA A 144 10.67 18.17 -12.49
N LEU A 145 9.46 17.97 -11.95
CA LEU A 145 9.26 17.44 -10.61
C LEU A 145 9.92 16.06 -10.42
N ARG A 146 9.89 15.21 -11.44
CA ARG A 146 10.59 13.91 -11.40
C ARG A 146 12.11 14.06 -11.26
N ILE A 147 12.70 15.08 -11.90
CA ILE A 147 14.14 15.35 -11.78
C ILE A 147 14.47 15.86 -10.38
N GLU A 148 13.74 16.86 -9.89
CA GLU A 148 13.97 17.40 -8.54
C GLU A 148 13.76 16.34 -7.45
N LEU A 149 12.84 15.40 -7.64
CA LEU A 149 12.66 14.27 -6.74
C LEU A 149 13.85 13.29 -6.77
N GLU A 150 14.42 13.01 -7.93
CA GLU A 150 15.63 12.17 -8.01
C GLU A 150 16.81 12.83 -7.30
N ASP A 151 16.97 14.16 -7.44
CA ASP A 151 17.99 14.93 -6.74
C ASP A 151 17.74 14.91 -5.20
N LEU A 152 16.50 15.06 -4.77
CA LEU A 152 16.13 14.93 -3.35
C LEU A 152 16.42 13.53 -2.80
N ILE A 153 16.13 12.48 -3.57
CA ILE A 153 16.46 11.09 -3.18
C ILE A 153 17.98 10.91 -3.09
N ALA A 154 18.73 11.44 -4.05
CA ALA A 154 20.19 11.39 -4.03
C ALA A 154 20.76 12.10 -2.80
N GLU A 155 20.24 13.29 -2.46
CA GLU A 155 20.60 14.04 -1.25
C GLU A 155 20.39 13.21 0.03
N LEU A 156 19.19 12.60 0.16
CA LEU A 156 18.89 11.73 1.30
C LEU A 156 19.87 10.55 1.41
N LEU A 157 20.24 9.95 0.27
CA LEU A 157 21.15 8.79 0.25
C LEU A 157 22.61 9.17 0.52
N VAL A 158 23.09 10.28 -0.03
CA VAL A 158 24.45 10.77 0.18
C VAL A 158 24.65 11.19 1.63
N ARG A 159 23.69 11.89 2.22
CA ARG A 159 23.73 12.36 3.61
C ARG A 159 23.26 11.33 4.64
N ARG A 160 23.07 10.10 4.24
CA ARG A 160 22.56 9.02 5.11
C ARG A 160 23.20 8.94 6.49
N PRO A 161 24.56 8.95 6.67
CA PRO A 161 25.16 8.85 7.99
C PRO A 161 24.78 10.04 8.88
N GLU A 162 24.80 11.24 8.34
CA GLU A 162 24.42 12.47 9.01
C GLU A 162 22.95 12.46 9.42
N LEU A 163 22.04 12.19 8.47
CA LEU A 163 20.60 12.18 8.71
C LEU A 163 20.18 11.14 9.74
N ILE A 164 20.81 9.95 9.73
CA ILE A 164 20.58 8.92 10.76
C ILE A 164 21.08 9.40 12.13
N SER A 165 22.21 10.06 12.19
CA SER A 165 22.75 10.60 13.44
C SER A 165 21.79 11.59 14.11
N TRP A 166 21.12 12.43 13.33
CA TRP A 166 20.19 13.45 13.82
C TRP A 166 18.77 12.93 14.11
N SER A 167 18.24 12.05 13.26
CA SER A 167 16.83 11.65 13.33
C SER A 167 16.60 10.22 13.82
N GLY A 168 17.65 9.40 13.85
CA GLY A 168 17.55 7.95 14.04
C GLY A 168 17.24 7.21 12.73
N LYS A 169 17.59 5.90 12.73
CA LYS A 169 17.47 5.03 11.56
C LYS A 169 16.02 4.89 11.07
N GLU A 170 15.07 4.84 11.99
CA GLU A 170 13.64 4.61 11.66
C GLU A 170 13.06 5.79 10.87
N ARG A 171 13.23 7.03 11.38
CA ARG A 171 12.72 8.23 10.71
C ARG A 171 13.41 8.49 9.37
N TYR A 172 14.72 8.25 9.29
CA TYR A 172 15.45 8.31 8.02
C TYR A 172 14.89 7.30 7.02
N SER A 173 14.72 6.03 7.42
CA SER A 173 14.23 4.98 6.54
C SER A 173 12.80 5.25 6.06
N GLU A 174 11.97 5.82 6.93
CA GLU A 174 10.61 6.27 6.58
C GLU A 174 10.67 7.36 5.52
N ALA A 175 11.46 8.41 5.69
CA ALA A 175 11.59 9.51 4.74
C ALA A 175 12.07 9.03 3.36
N VAL A 176 13.08 8.15 3.32
CA VAL A 176 13.56 7.55 2.06
C VAL A 176 12.48 6.69 1.41
N HIS A 177 11.70 5.95 2.19
CA HIS A 177 10.61 5.14 1.66
C HIS A 177 9.50 6.02 1.07
N TYR A 178 9.12 7.10 1.75
CA TYR A 178 8.14 8.08 1.23
C TYR A 178 8.63 8.75 -0.06
N ALA A 179 9.91 9.13 -0.14
CA ALA A 179 10.48 9.69 -1.37
C ALA A 179 10.40 8.70 -2.55
N ARG A 180 10.67 7.41 -2.30
CA ARG A 180 10.52 6.34 -3.30
C ARG A 180 9.05 6.12 -3.69
N LEU A 181 8.14 6.20 -2.74
CA LEU A 181 6.71 6.10 -3.01
C LEU A 181 6.22 7.26 -3.88
N ALA A 182 6.67 8.50 -3.62
CA ALA A 182 6.40 9.66 -4.47
C ALA A 182 6.91 9.46 -5.90
N ARG A 183 8.11 8.86 -6.07
CA ARG A 183 8.66 8.49 -7.40
C ARG A 183 7.69 7.59 -8.18
N TRP A 184 7.19 6.53 -7.55
CA TRP A 184 6.27 5.60 -8.19
C TRP A 184 4.92 6.24 -8.47
N LEU A 185 4.44 7.10 -7.60
CA LEU A 185 3.21 7.84 -7.83
C LEU A 185 3.32 8.79 -9.04
N LEU A 186 4.45 9.48 -9.19
CA LEU A 186 4.73 10.28 -10.39
C LEU A 186 4.84 9.42 -11.66
N VAL A 187 5.40 8.20 -11.57
CA VAL A 187 5.40 7.25 -12.70
C VAL A 187 3.97 6.80 -13.01
N TYR A 188 3.15 6.55 -12.00
CA TYR A 188 1.75 6.18 -12.16
C TYR A 188 0.97 7.30 -12.89
N HIS A 189 1.09 8.55 -12.45
CA HIS A 189 0.48 9.70 -13.12
C HIS A 189 0.97 9.89 -14.56
N ALA A 190 2.26 9.64 -14.83
CA ALA A 190 2.78 9.70 -16.21
C ALA A 190 2.12 8.63 -17.10
N VAL A 191 1.93 7.41 -16.58
CA VAL A 191 1.24 6.35 -17.32
C VAL A 191 -0.26 6.66 -17.48
N MET A 192 -0.89 7.34 -16.51
CA MET A 192 -2.26 7.83 -16.66
C MET A 192 -2.42 8.78 -17.85
N ALA A 193 -1.40 9.58 -18.18
CA ALA A 193 -1.38 10.49 -19.32
C ALA A 193 -1.00 9.82 -20.67
N GLU A 194 -0.67 8.53 -20.68
CA GLU A 194 -0.27 7.84 -21.91
C GLU A 194 -1.48 7.35 -22.71
N ARG A 195 -1.45 7.56 -24.03
CA ARG A 195 -2.38 6.94 -24.98
C ARG A 195 -1.81 5.60 -25.46
N SER A 196 -1.98 4.55 -24.68
CA SER A 196 -1.44 3.22 -24.98
C SER A 196 -2.46 2.13 -24.64
N SER A 197 -2.56 1.11 -25.47
CA SER A 197 -3.36 -0.10 -25.19
C SER A 197 -2.82 -0.89 -23.97
N GLN A 198 -1.57 -0.66 -23.58
CA GLN A 198 -0.97 -1.29 -22.40
C GLN A 198 -1.14 -0.45 -21.11
N ARG A 199 -1.79 0.72 -21.20
CA ARG A 199 -1.91 1.68 -20.10
C ARG A 199 -2.48 1.03 -18.83
N THR A 200 -3.64 0.38 -18.92
CA THR A 200 -4.30 -0.25 -17.76
C THR A 200 -3.44 -1.35 -17.15
N SER A 201 -2.87 -2.24 -17.96
CA SER A 201 -1.95 -3.29 -17.47
C SER A 201 -0.73 -2.70 -16.75
N ARG A 202 -0.18 -1.58 -17.25
CA ARG A 202 0.95 -0.88 -16.62
C ARG A 202 0.54 -0.23 -15.30
N LEU A 203 -0.62 0.43 -15.24
CA LEU A 203 -1.14 1.03 -13.99
C LEU A 203 -1.32 -0.03 -12.91
N LEU A 204 -1.97 -1.16 -13.24
CA LEU A 204 -2.14 -2.27 -12.31
C LEU A 204 -0.79 -2.83 -11.84
N GLY A 205 0.19 -2.99 -12.77
CA GLY A 205 1.53 -3.47 -12.43
C GLY A 205 2.30 -2.51 -11.53
N ILE A 206 2.20 -1.20 -11.75
CA ILE A 206 2.86 -0.19 -10.89
C ILE A 206 2.25 -0.18 -9.49
N ARG A 207 0.91 -0.25 -9.37
CA ARG A 207 0.24 -0.35 -8.07
C ARG A 207 0.73 -1.57 -7.30
N ASP A 208 0.73 -2.73 -7.92
CA ASP A 208 1.18 -3.97 -7.29
C ASP A 208 2.67 -3.96 -6.93
N LEU A 209 3.53 -3.36 -7.75
CA LEU A 209 4.93 -3.13 -7.40
C LEU A 209 5.08 -2.24 -6.17
N CYS A 210 4.29 -1.15 -6.07
CA CYS A 210 4.27 -0.30 -4.87
C CYS A 210 3.82 -1.08 -3.64
N MET A 211 2.77 -1.91 -3.76
CA MET A 211 2.32 -2.78 -2.67
C MET A 211 3.44 -3.72 -2.19
N ALA A 212 4.17 -4.32 -3.12
CA ALA A 212 5.29 -5.19 -2.79
C ALA A 212 6.43 -4.44 -2.08
N GLN A 213 6.74 -3.23 -2.53
CA GLN A 213 7.78 -2.39 -1.92
C GLN A 213 7.36 -1.89 -0.53
N ASN A 214 6.09 -1.52 -0.35
CA ASN A 214 5.54 -1.17 0.95
C ASN A 214 5.63 -2.35 1.92
N LEU A 215 5.25 -3.57 1.50
CA LEU A 215 5.39 -4.76 2.33
C LEU A 215 6.86 -5.09 2.64
N ALA A 216 7.78 -4.95 1.69
CA ALA A 216 9.21 -5.13 1.93
C ALA A 216 9.75 -4.12 2.96
N TYR A 217 9.31 -2.86 2.89
CA TYR A 217 9.62 -1.83 3.88
C TYR A 217 9.04 -2.20 5.27
N ILE A 218 7.77 -2.58 5.35
CA ILE A 218 7.11 -3.01 6.59
C ILE A 218 7.88 -4.16 7.23
N LEU A 219 8.26 -5.16 6.44
CA LEU A 219 9.07 -6.29 6.93
C LEU A 219 10.44 -5.86 7.47
N SER A 220 11.05 -4.82 6.89
CA SER A 220 12.30 -4.26 7.41
C SER A 220 12.10 -3.54 8.76
N CYS A 221 10.94 -2.89 8.96
CA CYS A 221 10.57 -2.28 10.25
C CYS A 221 10.28 -3.33 11.32
N GLU A 222 9.71 -4.47 10.93
CA GLU A 222 9.36 -5.56 11.85
C GLU A 222 10.51 -6.56 12.08
N GLN A 223 11.66 -6.34 11.48
CA GLN A 223 12.83 -7.20 11.66
C GLN A 223 13.26 -7.29 13.13
N GLY A 224 13.29 -8.49 13.67
CA GLY A 224 13.60 -8.75 15.09
C GLY A 224 12.41 -8.55 16.04
N ARG A 225 11.27 -8.09 15.56
CA ARG A 225 10.04 -7.92 16.36
C ARG A 225 9.10 -9.12 16.20
N GLY A 226 8.82 -9.54 14.96
CA GLY A 226 7.92 -10.65 14.67
C GLY A 226 7.59 -10.80 13.21
N ARG A 227 6.52 -11.54 12.94
CA ARG A 227 5.98 -11.78 11.59
C ARG A 227 4.92 -10.72 11.26
N THR A 228 4.77 -10.47 9.97
CA THR A 228 3.67 -9.64 9.44
C THR A 228 2.61 -10.52 8.81
N LEU A 229 1.34 -10.30 9.17
CA LEU A 229 0.19 -10.84 8.47
C LEU A 229 -0.30 -9.79 7.48
N ALA A 230 -0.25 -10.09 6.18
CA ALA A 230 -0.80 -9.23 5.14
C ALA A 230 -2.16 -9.77 4.69
N PHE A 231 -3.17 -8.89 4.60
CA PHE A 231 -4.51 -9.20 4.12
C PHE A 231 -4.87 -8.28 2.94
N ALA A 232 -5.19 -8.90 1.81
CA ALA A 232 -5.63 -8.23 0.59
C ALA A 232 -6.47 -9.16 -0.27
N HIS A 233 -7.04 -8.63 -1.33
CA HIS A 233 -7.64 -9.44 -2.37
C HIS A 233 -6.62 -10.44 -2.94
N ASN A 234 -7.05 -11.67 -3.19
CA ASN A 234 -6.18 -12.75 -3.68
C ASN A 234 -5.35 -12.38 -4.91
N SER A 235 -5.89 -11.53 -5.80
CA SER A 235 -5.21 -11.09 -7.01
C SER A 235 -3.87 -10.39 -6.73
N HIS A 236 -3.76 -9.66 -5.62
CA HIS A 236 -2.57 -8.92 -5.25
C HIS A 236 -1.50 -9.80 -4.59
N LEU A 237 -1.90 -10.83 -3.83
CA LEU A 237 -0.96 -11.64 -3.06
C LEU A 237 -0.61 -13.00 -3.69
N LYS A 238 -1.21 -13.39 -4.81
CA LYS A 238 -0.86 -14.62 -5.53
C LYS A 238 0.56 -14.59 -6.10
N LYS A 239 1.19 -15.77 -6.23
CA LYS A 239 2.58 -15.92 -6.72
C LYS A 239 2.73 -15.90 -8.24
N GLY A 240 1.66 -16.06 -9.01
CA GLY A 240 1.69 -16.13 -10.47
C GLY A 240 1.14 -14.87 -11.13
N ARG A 241 1.41 -14.71 -12.42
CA ARG A 241 0.90 -13.59 -13.22
C ARG A 241 -0.61 -13.46 -13.09
N MET A 242 -1.10 -12.24 -12.97
CA MET A 242 -2.53 -11.91 -12.98
C MET A 242 -3.01 -11.62 -14.40
N GLN A 243 -4.21 -12.05 -14.69
CA GLN A 243 -4.95 -11.70 -15.89
C GLN A 243 -6.38 -11.32 -15.50
N TRP A 244 -6.90 -10.30 -16.16
CA TRP A 244 -8.27 -9.84 -15.97
C TRP A 244 -8.90 -9.53 -17.31
N GLN A 245 -9.97 -10.27 -17.64
CA GLN A 245 -10.76 -10.02 -18.82
C GLN A 245 -11.83 -8.97 -18.50
N PHE A 246 -11.83 -7.86 -19.21
CA PHE A 246 -12.84 -6.82 -19.10
C PHE A 246 -13.41 -6.51 -20.50
N GLY A 247 -14.62 -6.98 -20.74
CA GLY A 247 -15.18 -6.95 -22.08
C GLY A 247 -14.31 -7.74 -23.09
N SER A 248 -13.89 -7.08 -24.16
CA SER A 248 -12.98 -7.65 -25.17
C SER A 248 -11.48 -7.50 -24.82
N GLU A 249 -11.15 -6.75 -23.76
CA GLU A 249 -9.76 -6.45 -23.40
C GLU A 249 -9.23 -7.43 -22.35
N LEU A 250 -8.02 -7.92 -22.55
CA LEU A 250 -7.29 -8.75 -21.60
C LEU A 250 -6.15 -7.93 -20.98
N PHE A 251 -6.29 -7.63 -19.70
CA PHE A 251 -5.22 -6.99 -18.92
C PHE A 251 -4.36 -8.06 -18.25
N ALA A 252 -3.05 -7.85 -18.23
CA ALA A 252 -2.13 -8.79 -17.62
C ALA A 252 -0.94 -8.08 -16.96
N TRP A 253 -0.64 -8.43 -15.70
CA TRP A 253 0.44 -7.82 -14.93
C TRP A 253 1.04 -8.81 -13.91
N TRP A 254 2.13 -8.40 -13.27
CA TRP A 254 2.73 -9.12 -12.15
C TRP A 254 2.21 -8.56 -10.83
N PRO A 255 1.46 -9.33 -10.03
CA PRO A 255 0.94 -8.88 -8.75
C PRO A 255 2.04 -8.78 -7.67
N ALA A 256 1.75 -8.05 -6.59
CA ALA A 256 2.65 -7.84 -5.47
C ALA A 256 3.21 -9.16 -4.92
N GLY A 257 2.38 -10.21 -4.83
CA GLY A 257 2.80 -11.53 -4.39
C GLY A 257 3.87 -12.19 -5.26
N SER A 258 3.90 -11.89 -6.57
CA SER A 258 4.98 -12.35 -7.46
C SER A 258 6.31 -11.69 -7.11
N HIS A 259 6.31 -10.37 -6.89
CA HIS A 259 7.50 -9.64 -6.46
C HIS A 259 7.98 -10.08 -5.08
N LEU A 260 7.04 -10.30 -4.14
CA LEU A 260 7.36 -10.78 -2.79
C LEU A 260 7.94 -12.19 -2.80
N LYS A 261 7.50 -13.06 -3.71
CA LYS A 261 8.10 -14.40 -3.88
C LYS A 261 9.58 -14.29 -4.23
N GLU A 262 9.95 -13.40 -5.14
CA GLU A 262 11.36 -13.20 -5.53
C GLU A 262 12.19 -12.57 -4.39
N ILE A 263 11.61 -11.67 -3.60
CA ILE A 263 12.29 -11.00 -2.48
C ILE A 263 12.46 -11.93 -1.27
N LEU A 264 11.45 -12.74 -0.95
CA LEU A 264 11.34 -13.48 0.31
C LEU A 264 11.57 -14.99 0.14
N GLY A 265 11.43 -15.53 -1.06
CA GLY A 265 11.52 -16.98 -1.33
C GLY A 265 10.54 -17.78 -0.47
N GLU A 266 11.04 -18.82 0.19
CA GLU A 266 10.24 -19.70 1.04
C GLU A 266 9.67 -19.03 2.33
N ARG A 267 10.12 -17.83 2.67
CA ARG A 267 9.55 -17.07 3.78
C ARG A 267 8.20 -16.42 3.44
N TYR A 268 7.78 -16.47 2.17
CA TYR A 268 6.50 -15.96 1.71
C TYR A 268 5.48 -17.09 1.57
N ALA A 269 4.51 -17.14 2.46
CA ALA A 269 3.38 -18.06 2.41
C ALA A 269 2.11 -17.31 1.99
N VAL A 270 1.31 -17.92 1.13
CA VAL A 270 0.02 -17.39 0.67
C VAL A 270 -1.09 -18.32 1.11
N ILE A 271 -2.13 -17.72 1.69
CA ILE A 271 -3.39 -18.38 1.96
C ILE A 271 -4.43 -17.71 1.06
N GLY A 272 -4.85 -18.40 0.01
CA GLY A 272 -5.96 -17.95 -0.83
C GLY A 272 -7.28 -18.19 -0.12
N SER A 273 -8.23 -17.28 -0.26
CA SER A 273 -9.58 -17.41 0.25
C SER A 273 -10.60 -17.33 -0.89
N ALA A 274 -11.66 -18.12 -0.80
CA ALA A 274 -12.80 -18.06 -1.70
C ALA A 274 -14.09 -18.18 -0.88
N LEU A 275 -15.15 -17.56 -1.38
CA LEU A 275 -16.50 -17.72 -0.84
C LEU A 275 -17.23 -18.81 -1.62
N GLY A 276 -18.07 -19.58 -0.94
CA GLY A 276 -19.02 -20.48 -1.59
C GLY A 276 -20.23 -19.69 -2.08
N VAL A 277 -21.30 -19.69 -1.28
CA VAL A 277 -22.53 -18.95 -1.56
C VAL A 277 -22.72 -17.88 -0.48
N SER A 278 -23.13 -16.69 -0.89
CA SER A 278 -23.49 -15.60 0.02
C SER A 278 -24.60 -14.76 -0.61
N ASP A 279 -25.85 -15.07 -0.28
CA ASP A 279 -27.01 -14.33 -0.78
C ASP A 279 -26.96 -12.84 -0.40
N GLU A 280 -26.49 -12.54 0.79
CA GLU A 280 -26.32 -11.18 1.30
C GLU A 280 -25.36 -10.33 0.42
N ASN A 281 -24.34 -10.98 -0.16
CA ASN A 281 -23.36 -10.32 -1.01
C ASN A 281 -23.62 -10.59 -2.51
N GLY A 282 -24.74 -11.19 -2.88
CA GLY A 282 -25.09 -11.51 -4.26
C GLY A 282 -24.17 -12.57 -4.90
N ILE A 283 -23.52 -13.43 -4.10
CA ILE A 283 -22.60 -14.46 -4.56
C ILE A 283 -23.38 -15.78 -4.66
N GLY A 284 -23.65 -16.20 -5.90
CA GLY A 284 -24.33 -17.44 -6.23
C GLY A 284 -23.43 -18.67 -6.12
N TRP A 285 -23.96 -19.83 -6.57
CA TRP A 285 -23.18 -21.07 -6.62
C TRP A 285 -21.97 -20.94 -7.54
N PRO A 286 -20.79 -21.43 -7.10
CA PRO A 286 -19.61 -21.48 -7.94
C PRO A 286 -19.83 -22.33 -9.20
N GLU A 287 -19.09 -22.01 -10.26
CA GLU A 287 -19.16 -22.74 -11.54
C GLU A 287 -18.79 -24.21 -11.36
N ALA A 288 -19.59 -25.10 -11.97
CA ALA A 288 -19.37 -26.54 -11.87
C ALA A 288 -17.99 -26.96 -12.39
N GLY A 289 -17.32 -27.86 -11.67
CA GLY A 289 -15.96 -28.33 -12.01
C GLY A 289 -14.84 -27.46 -11.43
N THR A 290 -15.15 -26.37 -10.72
CA THR A 290 -14.16 -25.56 -10.00
C THR A 290 -13.88 -26.14 -8.62
N LEU A 291 -12.73 -25.77 -8.04
CA LEU A 291 -12.37 -26.13 -6.66
C LEU A 291 -13.37 -25.54 -5.66
N GLU A 292 -13.82 -24.31 -5.91
CA GLU A 292 -14.83 -23.62 -5.13
C GLU A 292 -16.14 -24.39 -5.07
N ALA A 293 -16.60 -24.94 -6.21
CA ALA A 293 -17.81 -25.76 -6.25
C ALA A 293 -17.67 -27.05 -5.45
N LEU A 294 -16.51 -27.72 -5.56
CA LEU A 294 -16.21 -28.94 -4.78
C LEU A 294 -16.21 -28.65 -3.27
N LEU A 295 -15.56 -27.56 -2.86
CA LEU A 295 -15.47 -27.16 -1.45
C LEU A 295 -16.82 -26.70 -0.89
N THR A 296 -17.63 -26.01 -1.70
CA THR A 296 -18.98 -25.55 -1.31
C THR A 296 -19.94 -26.72 -1.09
N ALA A 297 -19.80 -27.80 -1.84
CA ALA A 297 -20.63 -29.00 -1.68
C ALA A 297 -20.35 -29.79 -0.39
N LEU A 298 -19.23 -29.55 0.29
CA LEU A 298 -18.89 -30.21 1.55
C LEU A 298 -19.64 -29.57 2.73
N PRO A 299 -20.05 -30.33 3.76
CA PRO A 299 -20.76 -29.77 4.92
C PRO A 299 -19.83 -28.95 5.85
N GLY A 300 -20.37 -27.86 6.44
CA GLY A 300 -19.73 -27.02 7.48
C GLY A 300 -19.35 -25.61 6.98
N PRO A 301 -18.98 -24.67 7.89
CA PRO A 301 -18.88 -23.26 7.59
C PRO A 301 -17.55 -22.82 6.93
N GLY A 302 -16.52 -23.64 6.94
CA GLY A 302 -15.21 -23.29 6.38
C GLY A 302 -14.36 -24.51 6.11
N ARG A 303 -13.42 -24.39 5.17
CA ARG A 303 -12.50 -25.43 4.73
C ARG A 303 -11.11 -24.89 4.60
N PHE A 304 -10.12 -25.65 5.07
CA PHE A 304 -8.72 -25.41 4.80
C PHE A 304 -8.15 -26.61 4.03
N ILE A 305 -7.52 -26.33 2.90
CA ILE A 305 -6.79 -27.31 2.11
C ILE A 305 -5.33 -26.90 1.97
N SER A 306 -4.42 -27.87 2.07
CA SER A 306 -3.01 -27.64 1.78
C SER A 306 -2.75 -27.94 0.30
N THR A 307 -2.24 -26.95 -0.43
CA THR A 307 -1.85 -27.13 -1.84
C THR A 307 -0.46 -27.76 -2.00
N ARG A 308 0.28 -28.02 -0.92
CA ARG A 308 1.63 -28.62 -0.97
C ARG A 308 1.65 -30.07 -1.51
N ARG A 309 0.51 -30.77 -1.49
CA ARG A 309 0.38 -32.18 -1.94
C ARG A 309 -0.28 -32.33 -3.30
N VAL A 310 -0.60 -31.24 -3.99
CA VAL A 310 -1.26 -31.28 -5.32
C VAL A 310 -0.24 -31.32 -6.47
N GLN A 311 1.06 -31.39 -6.15
CA GLN A 311 2.15 -31.45 -7.15
C GLN A 311 2.72 -32.87 -7.34
N GLU A 312 2.10 -33.88 -6.74
CA GLU A 312 2.31 -35.29 -7.03
C GLU A 312 1.05 -35.83 -7.74
#